data_b771986937131fad17b3f56b973d7d7d
#
_entry.id   b771986937131fad17b3f56b973d7d7d
#
_cell.length_a   1.000
_cell.length_b   1.000
_cell.length_c   1.000
_cell.angle_alpha   90.00
_cell.angle_beta   90.00
_cell.angle_gamma   90.00
#
_symmetry.space_group_name_H-M   'P 1'
#
loop_
_entity.id
_entity.type
_entity.pdbx_description
1 polymer ?
#
loop_
_entity_poly.entity_id
_entity_poly.type
_entity_poly.pdbx_seq_one_letter_code
_entity_poly.pdbx_strand_id
1 'polypeptide(L)'
;GKLLKTIDTHALGDRPRGIKASPDGKHYVVSLEYGDKILLLNSKFKALKTVATAKGPYGIAYDKSGKRLLVAAFKSKELQVFNGKTLKLEKTVPIGDRCWHFTFTPDEKNLLIACGRSHEVLVLDGTTFETVGHVKDLNLPWGIVAYPKAMGSLDFAK
;
A
#
# COMPACT_ATOMS: atom_id res chain seq x y z
N GLY A 1 15.72 -4.10 21.69
CA GLY A 1 16.48 -3.61 20.53
C GLY A 1 16.98 -2.19 20.75
N LYS A 2 18.07 -1.82 20.10
CA LYS A 2 18.63 -0.46 20.16
C LYS A 2 17.98 0.41 19.05
N LEU A 3 17.50 1.60 19.42
CA LEU A 3 17.06 2.59 18.43
C LEU A 3 18.27 3.04 17.60
N LEU A 4 18.24 2.84 16.30
CA LEU A 4 19.34 3.18 15.39
C LEU A 4 19.15 4.57 14.77
N LYS A 5 17.90 4.95 14.45
CA LYS A 5 17.60 6.20 13.77
C LYS A 5 16.14 6.59 13.93
N THR A 6 15.89 7.90 14.04
CA THR A 6 14.57 8.51 13.90
C THR A 6 14.55 9.34 12.62
N ILE A 7 13.44 9.31 11.87
CA ILE A 7 13.21 10.14 10.68
C ILE A 7 12.02 11.02 10.99
N ASP A 8 12.26 12.31 11.07
CA ASP A 8 11.19 13.30 11.17
C ASP A 8 10.55 13.47 9.78
N THR A 9 9.24 13.26 9.70
CA THR A 9 8.47 13.39 8.46
C THR A 9 7.63 14.65 8.40
N HIS A 10 7.65 15.49 9.45
CA HIS A 10 6.77 16.66 9.54
C HIS A 10 6.89 17.60 8.33
N ALA A 11 8.10 17.97 7.95
CA ALA A 11 8.34 18.80 6.77
C ALA A 11 8.10 18.10 5.41
N LEU A 12 8.01 16.77 5.39
CA LEU A 12 7.84 15.97 4.19
C LEU A 12 6.37 15.58 3.93
N GLY A 13 5.56 15.61 4.98
CA GLY A 13 4.16 15.21 5.01
C GLY A 13 3.88 14.40 6.28
N ASP A 14 2.84 14.78 7.00
CA ASP A 14 2.55 14.21 8.32
C ASP A 14 1.89 12.83 8.29
N ARG A 15 1.92 12.19 9.45
CA ARG A 15 1.24 10.94 9.76
C ARG A 15 1.68 9.77 8.91
N PRO A 16 2.92 9.28 9.09
CA PRO A 16 3.38 8.06 8.43
C PRO A 16 2.50 6.87 8.87
N ARG A 17 2.08 6.03 7.91
CA ARG A 17 1.21 4.87 8.14
C ARG A 17 1.88 3.56 7.80
N GLY A 18 2.09 3.32 6.52
CA GLY A 18 2.72 2.11 6.02
C GLY A 18 4.17 2.36 5.62
N ILE A 19 5.03 1.38 5.87
CA ILE A 19 6.40 1.34 5.33
C ILE A 19 6.65 -0.02 4.71
N LYS A 20 7.21 -0.03 3.49
CA LYS A 20 7.58 -1.26 2.78
C LYS A 20 8.95 -1.14 2.16
N ALA A 21 9.73 -2.22 2.28
CA ALA A 21 10.95 -2.37 1.51
C ALA A 21 10.62 -2.72 0.06
N SER A 22 11.41 -2.21 -0.87
CA SER A 22 11.40 -2.72 -2.25
C SER A 22 11.92 -4.17 -2.27
N PRO A 23 11.43 -5.04 -3.18
CA PRO A 23 11.88 -6.43 -3.24
C PRO A 23 13.39 -6.61 -3.45
N ASP A 24 14.05 -5.63 -4.07
CA ASP A 24 15.52 -5.61 -4.25
C ASP A 24 16.29 -5.12 -3.00
N GLY A 25 15.59 -4.73 -1.92
CA GLY A 25 16.15 -4.26 -0.65
C GLY A 25 16.85 -2.89 -0.71
N LYS A 26 16.80 -2.18 -1.83
CA LYS A 26 17.53 -0.91 -2.01
C LYS A 26 16.81 0.30 -1.47
N HIS A 27 15.48 0.22 -1.36
CA HIS A 27 14.62 1.35 -1.01
C HIS A 27 13.56 0.94 0.00
N TYR A 28 13.04 1.95 0.69
CA TYR A 28 11.81 1.87 1.45
C TYR A 28 10.84 2.94 0.95
N VAL A 29 9.56 2.65 0.96
CA VAL A 29 8.51 3.62 0.67
C VAL A 29 7.59 3.74 1.87
N VAL A 30 7.27 4.98 2.24
CA VAL A 30 6.41 5.31 3.40
C VAL A 30 5.22 6.09 2.90
N SER A 31 4.00 5.70 3.29
CA SER A 31 2.80 6.51 3.07
C SER A 31 2.67 7.59 4.13
N LEU A 32 2.44 8.85 3.71
CA LEU A 32 2.25 10.03 4.57
C LEU A 32 0.81 10.52 4.41
N GLU A 33 -0.07 10.07 5.34
CA GLU A 33 -1.53 10.21 5.21
C GLU A 33 -2.00 11.67 5.07
N TYR A 34 -1.46 12.59 5.87
CA TYR A 34 -1.90 13.98 5.87
C TYR A 34 -1.19 14.82 4.81
N GLY A 35 -0.08 14.33 4.30
CA GLY A 35 0.65 14.99 3.23
C GLY A 35 0.16 14.62 1.83
N ASP A 36 -0.74 13.62 1.71
CA ASP A 36 -1.16 13.07 0.42
C ASP A 36 0.04 12.70 -0.47
N LYS A 37 1.02 12.01 0.13
CA LYS A 37 2.30 11.65 -0.50
C LYS A 37 2.79 10.29 -0.09
N ILE A 38 3.69 9.76 -0.90
CA ILE A 38 4.63 8.71 -0.50
C ILE A 38 6.04 9.28 -0.41
N LEU A 39 6.82 8.82 0.55
CA LEU A 39 8.22 9.17 0.78
C LEU A 39 9.11 7.99 0.39
N LEU A 40 10.04 8.21 -0.52
CA LEU A 40 11.08 7.25 -0.88
C LEU A 40 12.31 7.46 0.00
N LEU A 41 12.77 6.38 0.63
CA LEU A 41 14.02 6.32 1.39
C LEU A 41 14.99 5.34 0.71
N ASN A 42 16.29 5.59 0.84
CA ASN A 42 17.29 4.59 0.48
C ASN A 42 17.46 3.54 1.60
N SER A 43 18.30 2.51 1.37
CA SER A 43 18.61 1.45 2.34
C SER A 43 19.23 1.94 3.66
N LYS A 44 19.79 3.16 3.68
CA LYS A 44 20.32 3.84 4.88
C LYS A 44 19.30 4.78 5.52
N PHE A 45 18.02 4.68 5.14
CA PHE A 45 16.92 5.53 5.63
C PHE A 45 17.14 7.03 5.41
N LYS A 46 17.84 7.41 4.35
CA LYS A 46 17.91 8.81 3.91
C LYS A 46 16.74 9.10 2.97
N ALA A 47 16.02 10.19 3.21
CA ALA A 47 14.96 10.68 2.33
C ALA A 47 15.56 11.05 0.96
N LEU A 48 14.95 10.54 -0.11
CA LEU A 48 15.35 10.79 -1.50
C LEU A 48 14.40 11.74 -2.18
N LYS A 49 13.10 11.46 -2.13
CA LYS A 49 12.04 12.29 -2.72
C LYS A 49 10.68 11.96 -2.14
N THR A 50 9.73 12.87 -2.32
CA THR A 50 8.30 12.60 -2.15
C THR A 50 7.60 12.55 -3.50
N VAL A 51 6.51 11.79 -3.59
CA VAL A 51 5.65 11.70 -4.78
C VAL A 51 4.21 11.89 -4.32
N ALA A 52 3.46 12.75 -5.00
CA ALA A 52 2.06 12.99 -4.71
C ALA A 52 1.21 11.74 -4.96
N THR A 53 0.19 11.56 -4.13
CA THR A 53 -0.83 10.53 -4.25
C THR A 53 -2.22 11.17 -4.25
N ALA A 54 -3.25 10.36 -4.44
CA ALA A 54 -4.60 10.73 -4.06
C ALA A 54 -4.72 10.87 -2.52
N LYS A 55 -5.83 11.42 -2.03
CA LYS A 55 -6.00 11.80 -0.62
C LYS A 55 -6.01 10.61 0.34
N GLY A 56 -5.23 10.72 1.40
CA GLY A 56 -5.16 9.77 2.49
C GLY A 56 -4.48 8.44 2.12
N PRO A 57 -3.23 8.45 1.62
CA PRO A 57 -2.48 7.21 1.39
C PRO A 57 -2.26 6.49 2.73
N TYR A 58 -2.56 5.19 2.75
CA TYR A 58 -2.51 4.39 3.97
C TYR A 58 -1.74 3.08 3.76
N GLY A 59 -2.40 2.02 3.31
CA GLY A 59 -1.77 0.77 2.95
C GLY A 59 -0.87 0.93 1.74
N ILE A 60 0.31 0.34 1.79
CA ILE A 60 1.30 0.38 0.72
C ILE A 60 1.99 -0.97 0.60
N ALA A 61 2.17 -1.48 -0.61
CA ALA A 61 2.92 -2.70 -0.87
C ALA A 61 3.46 -2.73 -2.31
N TYR A 62 4.60 -3.38 -2.48
CA TYR A 62 5.05 -3.81 -3.80
C TYR A 62 4.37 -5.13 -4.18
N ASP A 63 4.24 -5.38 -5.48
CA ASP A 63 4.07 -6.74 -5.96
C ASP A 63 5.39 -7.54 -5.80
N LYS A 64 5.33 -8.85 -5.90
CA LYS A 64 6.49 -9.74 -5.73
C LYS A 64 7.63 -9.44 -6.72
N SER A 65 7.29 -8.97 -7.91
CA SER A 65 8.27 -8.63 -8.94
C SER A 65 8.97 -7.28 -8.70
N GLY A 66 8.42 -6.41 -7.83
CA GLY A 66 8.88 -5.04 -7.63
C GLY A 66 8.59 -4.09 -8.80
N LYS A 67 7.83 -4.53 -9.80
CA LYS A 67 7.48 -3.70 -10.95
C LYS A 67 6.39 -2.69 -10.61
N ARG A 68 5.51 -3.03 -9.68
CA ARG A 68 4.38 -2.20 -9.26
C ARG A 68 4.46 -1.89 -7.77
N LEU A 69 4.15 -0.66 -7.42
CA LEU A 69 3.91 -0.21 -6.06
C LEU A 69 2.45 0.20 -5.95
N LEU A 70 1.72 -0.41 -5.03
CA LEU A 70 0.30 -0.15 -4.79
C LEU A 70 0.13 0.73 -3.55
N VAL A 71 -0.77 1.69 -3.62
CA VAL A 71 -1.10 2.61 -2.52
C VAL A 71 -2.62 2.73 -2.40
N ALA A 72 -3.16 2.36 -1.25
CA ALA A 72 -4.57 2.59 -0.95
C ALA A 72 -4.77 4.01 -0.42
N ALA A 73 -5.40 4.88 -1.22
CA ALA A 73 -5.74 6.25 -0.89
C ALA A 73 -7.20 6.31 -0.42
N PHE A 74 -7.43 6.00 0.85
CA PHE A 74 -8.76 5.68 1.37
C PHE A 74 -9.75 6.85 1.37
N LYS A 75 -9.28 8.09 1.48
CA LYS A 75 -10.14 9.28 1.43
C LYS A 75 -10.65 9.58 0.02
N SER A 76 -9.84 9.26 -1.00
CA SER A 76 -10.25 9.33 -2.41
C SER A 76 -10.98 8.07 -2.88
N LYS A 77 -11.02 7.01 -2.08
CA LYS A 77 -11.58 5.70 -2.46
C LYS A 77 -10.91 5.11 -3.70
N GLU A 78 -9.59 5.19 -3.72
CA GLU A 78 -8.77 4.77 -4.86
C GLU A 78 -7.63 3.87 -4.42
N LEU A 79 -7.36 2.83 -5.21
CA LEU A 79 -6.10 2.13 -5.24
C LEU A 79 -5.28 2.70 -6.38
N GLN A 80 -4.12 3.26 -6.07
CA GLN A 80 -3.19 3.79 -7.05
C GLN A 80 -2.07 2.78 -7.31
N VAL A 81 -1.78 2.53 -8.58
CA VAL A 81 -0.71 1.65 -9.04
C VAL A 81 0.38 2.50 -9.66
N PHE A 82 1.53 2.51 -9.04
CA PHE A 82 2.72 3.22 -9.50
C PHE A 82 3.72 2.24 -10.10
N ASN A 83 4.50 2.69 -11.06
CA ASN A 83 5.71 1.98 -11.47
C ASN A 83 6.65 1.83 -10.26
N GLY A 84 7.06 0.61 -9.95
CA GLY A 84 7.83 0.32 -8.74
C GLY A 84 9.24 0.93 -8.70
N LYS A 85 9.80 1.33 -9.85
CA LYS A 85 11.13 1.96 -9.95
C LYS A 85 11.05 3.48 -10.07
N THR A 86 10.23 3.97 -11.00
CA THR A 86 10.15 5.40 -11.32
C THR A 86 9.23 6.16 -10.38
N LEU A 87 8.29 5.46 -9.75
CA LEU A 87 7.17 5.99 -8.97
C LEU A 87 6.24 6.89 -9.79
N LYS A 88 6.16 6.67 -11.10
CA LYS A 88 5.16 7.31 -11.96
C LYS A 88 3.83 6.57 -11.78
N LEU A 89 2.74 7.32 -11.59
CA LEU A 89 1.39 6.76 -11.54
C LEU A 89 1.04 6.14 -12.91
N GLU A 90 0.63 4.88 -12.93
CA GLU A 90 0.28 4.12 -14.14
C GLU A 90 -1.22 3.83 -14.22
N LYS A 91 -1.86 3.60 -13.06
CA LYS A 91 -3.29 3.26 -13.03
C LYS A 91 -3.92 3.72 -11.72
N THR A 92 -5.18 4.11 -11.79
CA THR A 92 -6.07 4.34 -10.64
C THR A 92 -7.27 3.41 -10.76
N VAL A 93 -7.61 2.75 -9.66
CA VAL A 93 -8.71 1.80 -9.57
C VAL A 93 -9.66 2.25 -8.48
N PRO A 94 -10.96 2.45 -8.75
CA PRO A 94 -11.92 2.77 -7.70
C PRO A 94 -12.06 1.59 -6.73
N ILE A 95 -12.09 1.90 -5.43
CA ILE A 95 -12.28 0.93 -4.35
C ILE A 95 -13.38 1.40 -3.40
N GLY A 96 -13.75 0.57 -2.42
CA GLY A 96 -14.78 0.88 -1.44
C GLY A 96 -14.41 1.99 -0.44
N ASP A 97 -15.28 2.19 0.54
CA ASP A 97 -15.08 3.20 1.59
C ASP A 97 -14.21 2.66 2.73
N ARG A 98 -13.24 3.48 3.18
CA ARG A 98 -12.25 3.12 4.22
C ARG A 98 -11.49 1.83 3.92
N CYS A 99 -11.00 1.68 2.72
CA CYS A 99 -10.09 0.61 2.34
C CYS A 99 -8.67 0.99 2.79
N TRP A 100 -8.21 0.43 3.92
CA TRP A 100 -6.91 0.78 4.49
C TRP A 100 -5.81 -0.20 4.17
N HIS A 101 -6.13 -1.49 4.22
CA HIS A 101 -5.15 -2.56 4.04
C HIS A 101 -5.56 -3.54 2.95
N PHE A 102 -4.56 -4.08 2.31
CA PHE A 102 -4.73 -5.06 1.25
C PHE A 102 -3.58 -6.07 1.27
N THR A 103 -3.79 -7.21 0.65
CA THR A 103 -2.79 -8.25 0.43
C THR A 103 -3.05 -8.98 -0.88
N PHE A 104 -1.99 -9.43 -1.54
CA PHE A 104 -2.13 -10.40 -2.62
C PHE A 104 -2.41 -11.78 -2.05
N THR A 105 -3.04 -12.64 -2.85
CA THR A 105 -2.98 -14.10 -2.60
C THR A 105 -1.53 -14.59 -2.83
N PRO A 106 -1.11 -15.74 -2.24
CA PRO A 106 0.26 -16.23 -2.38
C PRO A 106 0.72 -16.48 -3.82
N ASP A 107 -0.23 -16.76 -4.72
CA ASP A 107 -0.02 -16.94 -6.16
C ASP A 107 -0.13 -15.63 -6.96
N GLU A 108 -0.41 -14.51 -6.29
CA GLU A 108 -0.66 -13.18 -6.86
C GLU A 108 -1.80 -13.10 -7.89
N LYS A 109 -2.67 -14.11 -7.98
CA LYS A 109 -3.82 -14.07 -8.88
C LYS A 109 -4.88 -13.08 -8.46
N ASN A 110 -5.01 -12.83 -7.14
CA ASN A 110 -5.97 -11.89 -6.60
C ASN A 110 -5.30 -10.89 -5.66
N LEU A 111 -5.86 -9.68 -5.61
CA LEU A 111 -5.61 -8.66 -4.62
C LEU A 111 -6.86 -8.51 -3.75
N LEU A 112 -6.72 -8.70 -2.45
CA LEU A 112 -7.78 -8.64 -1.45
C LEU A 112 -7.66 -7.31 -0.69
N ILE A 113 -8.74 -6.51 -0.64
CA ILE A 113 -8.72 -5.18 -0.01
C ILE A 113 -9.79 -5.13 1.09
N ALA A 114 -9.39 -4.88 2.32
CA ALA A 114 -10.30 -4.71 3.46
C ALA A 114 -10.89 -3.29 3.46
N CYS A 115 -12.19 -3.17 3.20
CA CYS A 115 -12.93 -1.92 3.07
C CYS A 115 -13.92 -1.75 4.23
N GLY A 116 -13.47 -1.13 5.32
CA GLY A 116 -14.19 -1.10 6.60
C GLY A 116 -15.60 -0.54 6.52
N ARG A 117 -15.79 0.63 5.94
CA ARG A 117 -17.14 1.25 5.84
C ARG A 117 -17.99 0.70 4.70
N SER A 118 -17.41 -0.04 3.78
CA SER A 118 -18.17 -0.82 2.82
C SER A 118 -18.59 -2.18 3.38
N HIS A 119 -18.14 -2.55 4.60
CA HIS A 119 -18.43 -3.83 5.24
C HIS A 119 -18.07 -5.04 4.39
N GLU A 120 -16.98 -4.94 3.62
CA GLU A 120 -16.59 -5.98 2.67
C GLU A 120 -15.08 -6.14 2.56
N VAL A 121 -14.66 -7.27 2.01
CA VAL A 121 -13.38 -7.44 1.33
C VAL A 121 -13.64 -7.42 -0.17
N LEU A 122 -13.06 -6.44 -0.85
CA LEU A 122 -13.08 -6.34 -2.29
C LEU A 122 -11.99 -7.26 -2.87
N VAL A 123 -12.35 -8.04 -3.89
CA VAL A 123 -11.44 -8.95 -4.59
C VAL A 123 -11.20 -8.41 -6.00
N LEU A 124 -9.94 -8.10 -6.30
CA LEU A 124 -9.51 -7.67 -7.62
C LEU A 124 -8.64 -8.75 -8.26
N ASP A 125 -8.66 -8.85 -9.58
CA ASP A 125 -7.64 -9.59 -10.33
C ASP A 125 -6.25 -8.99 -10.06
N GLY A 126 -5.28 -9.82 -9.71
CA GLY A 126 -3.95 -9.37 -9.29
C GLY A 126 -3.09 -8.78 -10.41
N THR A 127 -3.52 -8.89 -11.66
CA THR A 127 -2.82 -8.37 -12.85
C THR A 127 -3.51 -7.15 -13.42
N THR A 128 -4.82 -7.26 -13.68
CA THR A 128 -5.60 -6.21 -14.32
C THR A 128 -6.17 -5.21 -13.32
N PHE A 129 -6.31 -5.60 -12.06
CA PHE A 129 -6.98 -4.86 -10.97
C PHE A 129 -8.47 -4.59 -11.25
N GLU A 130 -9.08 -5.39 -12.09
CA GLU A 130 -10.53 -5.40 -12.27
C GLU A 130 -11.20 -6.12 -11.10
N THR A 131 -12.37 -5.64 -10.70
CA THR A 131 -13.16 -6.29 -9.63
C THR A 131 -13.68 -7.63 -10.11
N VAL A 132 -13.32 -8.69 -9.39
CA VAL A 132 -13.74 -10.07 -9.69
C VAL A 132 -14.66 -10.67 -8.62
N GLY A 133 -14.78 -10.00 -7.47
CA GLY A 133 -15.67 -10.46 -6.41
C GLY A 133 -15.72 -9.57 -5.18
N HIS A 134 -16.63 -9.92 -4.28
CA HIS A 134 -16.86 -9.25 -3.00
C HIS A 134 -17.15 -10.28 -1.92
N VAL A 135 -16.51 -10.17 -0.76
CA VAL A 135 -16.92 -10.87 0.47
C VAL A 135 -17.62 -9.84 1.34
N LYS A 136 -18.95 -9.94 1.41
CA LYS A 136 -19.84 -8.94 2.06
C LYS A 136 -20.19 -9.33 3.50
N ASP A 137 -20.94 -8.46 4.12
CA ASP A 137 -21.52 -8.63 5.48
C ASP A 137 -20.48 -8.80 6.57
N LEU A 138 -19.31 -8.19 6.39
CA LEU A 138 -18.23 -8.15 7.37
C LEU A 138 -18.40 -6.93 8.28
N ASN A 139 -18.16 -7.13 9.58
CA ASN A 139 -18.24 -6.02 10.53
C ASN A 139 -16.96 -5.20 10.55
N LEU A 140 -16.92 -4.10 9.78
CA LEU A 140 -15.83 -3.13 9.74
C LEU A 140 -14.43 -3.77 9.53
N PRO A 141 -14.21 -4.59 8.48
CA PRO A 141 -12.91 -5.20 8.25
C PRO A 141 -11.83 -4.12 8.11
N TRP A 142 -10.76 -4.24 8.92
CA TRP A 142 -9.72 -3.23 8.95
C TRP A 142 -8.42 -3.70 8.32
N GLY A 143 -7.98 -4.89 8.67
CA GLY A 143 -6.73 -5.47 8.21
C GLY A 143 -6.94 -6.82 7.55
N ILE A 144 -6.02 -7.19 6.66
CA ILE A 144 -6.03 -8.46 5.96
C ILE A 144 -4.59 -8.92 5.73
N VAL A 145 -4.35 -10.22 5.96
CA VAL A 145 -3.08 -10.90 5.69
C VAL A 145 -3.36 -12.22 5.01
N ALA A 146 -2.42 -12.75 4.27
CA ALA A 146 -2.54 -14.04 3.59
C ALA A 146 -1.59 -15.08 4.17
N TYR A 147 -2.01 -16.35 4.11
CA TYR A 147 -1.19 -17.50 4.47
C TYR A 147 -1.30 -18.58 3.36
N PRO A 148 -0.19 -19.19 2.97
CA PRO A 148 1.19 -18.82 3.28
C PRO A 148 1.52 -17.39 2.84
N LYS A 149 2.63 -16.82 3.32
CA LYS A 149 3.00 -15.42 3.20
C LYS A 149 2.89 -14.86 1.77
N ALA A 150 2.29 -13.70 1.65
CA ALA A 150 2.12 -12.97 0.39
C ALA A 150 2.56 -11.50 0.53
N MET A 151 2.63 -10.77 -0.58
CA MET A 151 2.91 -9.32 -0.57
C MET A 151 1.65 -8.56 -0.18
N GLY A 152 1.72 -7.77 0.88
CA GLY A 152 0.60 -7.01 1.38
C GLY A 152 1.01 -5.82 2.24
N SER A 153 0.04 -4.97 2.56
CA SER A 153 0.28 -3.74 3.33
C SER A 153 0.63 -4.00 4.80
N LEU A 154 0.27 -5.16 5.35
CA LEU A 154 0.61 -5.59 6.72
C LEU A 154 1.72 -6.64 6.77
N ASP A 155 2.03 -7.30 5.64
CA ASP A 155 3.03 -8.34 5.61
C ASP A 155 4.46 -7.76 5.59
N PHE A 156 5.41 -8.53 6.10
CA PHE A 156 6.83 -8.17 6.09
C PHE A 156 7.51 -8.90 4.93
N ALA A 157 8.20 -8.16 4.07
CA ALA A 157 9.19 -8.77 3.19
C ALA A 157 10.31 -9.39 4.04
N LYS A 158 10.81 -10.57 3.64
CA LYS A 158 12.03 -11.11 4.25
C LYS A 158 13.24 -10.32 3.82
#